data_57563a19bdb9fa96c49efa3aa6487886
#
_entry.id   57563a19bdb9fa96c49efa3aa6487886
#
_cell.length_a   1.000
_cell.length_b   1.000
_cell.length_c   1.000
_cell.angle_alpha   90.00
_cell.angle_beta   90.00
_cell.angle_gamma   90.00
#
_symmetry.space_group_name_H-M   'P 1'
#
loop_
_entity.id
_entity.type
_entity.pdbx_description
1 polymer ?
#
loop_
_entity_poly.entity_id
_entity_poly.type
_entity_poly.pdbx_seq_one_letter_code
_entity_poly.pdbx_strand_id
1 'polypeptide(L)'
;KLDQDYMQAMYMQQPATIAERVEAMAALPLVGHPGEQWYYSASPGVLSRLIELFSGMTTAEFLQQRLFEPLGMEDTGYNVPEAKHDRVVSVHTFGEDGGLMLNPQQAPLTGNTVFGGGNGLFSTADDYLAFCRLFLDNGQAPDGQQLLSPKTIELMGENHVGDLYGSAGRGFGLGFRVITNLADTKALGSVGQLSWSGAFQTFYFIDREENLAAVLMTQINPYSSFYGSKMPQFVYQAIVE
;
A
#
# COMPACT_ATOMS: atom_id res chain seq x y z
N LYS A 1 15.47 -20.88 2.22
CA LYS A 1 16.06 -20.69 3.57
C LYS A 1 16.08 -19.20 3.93
N LEU A 2 16.71 -18.35 3.10
CA LEU A 2 16.83 -16.91 3.38
C LEU A 2 15.47 -16.22 3.53
N ASP A 3 14.46 -16.54 2.68
CA ASP A 3 13.10 -16.01 2.82
C ASP A 3 12.47 -16.39 4.17
N GLN A 4 12.73 -17.60 4.66
CA GLN A 4 12.27 -18.04 5.97
C GLN A 4 12.93 -17.27 7.10
N ASP A 5 14.25 -17.00 6.97
CA ASP A 5 15.01 -16.23 7.95
C ASP A 5 14.48 -14.80 8.04
N TYR A 6 14.16 -14.16 6.88
CA TYR A 6 13.52 -12.85 6.83
C TYR A 6 12.09 -12.87 7.42
N MET A 7 11.26 -13.86 7.07
CA MET A 7 9.93 -14.01 7.66
C MET A 7 9.99 -14.18 9.18
N GLN A 8 10.96 -14.95 9.66
CA GLN A 8 11.19 -15.11 11.08
C GLN A 8 11.57 -13.80 11.76
N ALA A 9 12.52 -13.05 11.21
CA ALA A 9 12.95 -11.75 11.74
C ALA A 9 11.82 -10.72 11.75
N MET A 10 10.99 -10.71 10.71
CA MET A 10 9.91 -9.72 10.55
C MET A 10 8.71 -9.98 11.45
N TYR A 11 8.34 -11.24 11.65
CA TYR A 11 7.03 -11.59 12.23
C TYR A 11 7.10 -12.55 13.41
N MET A 12 8.01 -13.54 13.39
CA MET A 12 8.00 -14.61 14.38
C MET A 12 8.75 -14.24 15.66
N GLN A 13 9.75 -13.34 15.59
CA GLN A 13 10.48 -12.86 16.77
C GLN A 13 9.69 -11.80 17.57
N GLN A 14 8.49 -11.44 17.11
CA GLN A 14 7.59 -10.48 17.76
C GLN A 14 8.29 -9.18 18.18
N PRO A 15 8.94 -8.46 17.25
CA PRO A 15 9.59 -7.20 17.58
C PRO A 15 8.54 -6.22 18.16
N ALA A 16 8.91 -5.48 19.19
CA ALA A 16 8.02 -4.52 19.83
C ALA A 16 7.99 -3.17 19.08
N THR A 17 9.00 -2.92 18.25
CA THR A 17 9.14 -1.66 17.50
C THR A 17 9.58 -1.93 16.06
N ILE A 18 9.38 -0.93 15.19
CA ILE A 18 9.93 -0.99 13.83
C ILE A 18 11.47 -0.97 13.82
N ALA A 19 12.09 -0.32 14.81
CA ALA A 19 13.54 -0.33 14.99
C ALA A 19 14.07 -1.75 15.19
N GLU A 20 13.53 -2.49 16.16
CA GLU A 20 13.91 -3.88 16.42
C GLU A 20 13.70 -4.79 15.21
N ARG A 21 12.56 -4.60 14.49
CA ARG A 21 12.28 -5.35 13.26
C ARG A 21 13.35 -5.10 12.19
N VAL A 22 13.72 -3.85 11.98
CA VAL A 22 14.71 -3.46 10.97
C VAL A 22 16.11 -3.94 11.37
N GLU A 23 16.49 -3.84 12.64
CA GLU A 23 17.77 -4.35 13.17
C GLU A 23 17.88 -5.87 12.98
N ALA A 24 16.80 -6.61 13.28
CA ALA A 24 16.77 -8.06 13.06
C ALA A 24 16.93 -8.44 11.56
N MET A 25 16.32 -7.69 10.66
CA MET A 25 16.49 -7.88 9.21
C MET A 25 17.88 -7.49 8.73
N ALA A 26 18.44 -6.40 9.25
CA ALA A 26 19.75 -5.90 8.86
C ALA A 26 20.90 -6.84 9.27
N ALA A 27 20.66 -7.72 10.24
CA ALA A 27 21.61 -8.77 10.62
C ALA A 27 21.67 -9.94 9.63
N LEU A 28 20.74 -10.02 8.68
CA LEU A 28 20.69 -11.09 7.67
C LEU A 28 21.44 -10.67 6.39
N PRO A 29 21.97 -11.65 5.64
CA PRO A 29 22.54 -11.37 4.32
C PRO A 29 21.50 -10.77 3.38
N LEU A 30 21.92 -9.88 2.48
CA LEU A 30 21.04 -9.39 1.41
C LEU A 30 20.59 -10.56 0.52
N VAL A 31 19.35 -10.48 0.01
CA VAL A 31 18.79 -11.46 -0.95
C VAL A 31 19.53 -11.41 -2.29
N GLY A 32 20.03 -10.24 -2.66
CA GLY A 32 20.82 -9.99 -3.87
C GLY A 32 21.47 -8.62 -3.81
N HIS A 33 22.26 -8.29 -4.83
CA HIS A 33 22.85 -6.96 -4.89
C HIS A 33 21.82 -5.89 -5.29
N PRO A 34 21.87 -4.70 -4.67
CA PRO A 34 21.00 -3.58 -5.06
C PRO A 34 21.14 -3.26 -6.56
N GLY A 35 20.00 -3.10 -7.24
CA GLY A 35 19.96 -2.74 -8.66
C GLY A 35 20.05 -3.90 -9.65
N GLU A 36 20.26 -5.15 -9.23
CA GLU A 36 20.32 -6.31 -10.13
C GLU A 36 18.93 -6.88 -10.43
N GLN A 37 18.04 -6.85 -9.47
CA GLN A 37 16.67 -7.38 -9.61
C GLN A 37 15.68 -6.54 -8.78
N TRP A 38 14.41 -6.61 -9.17
CA TRP A 38 13.34 -6.10 -8.34
C TRP A 38 12.88 -7.21 -7.38
N TYR A 39 12.93 -6.93 -6.08
CA TYR A 39 12.47 -7.84 -5.05
C TYR A 39 11.25 -7.25 -4.33
N TYR A 40 10.16 -8.01 -4.23
CA TYR A 40 9.09 -7.69 -3.30
C TYR A 40 9.59 -7.93 -1.88
N SER A 41 9.72 -6.89 -1.08
CA SER A 41 10.46 -6.96 0.16
C SER A 41 9.86 -6.16 1.31
N ALA A 42 10.55 -6.21 2.45
CA ALA A 42 10.28 -5.42 3.65
C ALA A 42 10.83 -3.97 3.59
N SER A 43 11.32 -3.51 2.44
CA SER A 43 11.91 -2.17 2.28
C SER A 43 11.03 -1.03 2.80
N PRO A 44 9.67 -1.04 2.64
CA PRO A 44 8.82 -0.03 3.27
C PRO A 44 8.96 0.04 4.79
N GLY A 45 9.25 -1.08 5.47
CA GLY A 45 9.55 -1.07 6.90
C GLY A 45 10.86 -0.35 7.23
N VAL A 46 11.89 -0.49 6.37
CA VAL A 46 13.13 0.27 6.52
C VAL A 46 12.89 1.77 6.33
N LEU A 47 12.04 2.16 5.36
CA LEU A 47 11.64 3.56 5.18
C LEU A 47 10.91 4.11 6.42
N SER A 48 10.04 3.33 7.05
CA SER A 48 9.42 3.72 8.33
C SER A 48 10.47 4.02 9.41
N ARG A 49 11.47 3.16 9.53
CA ARG A 49 12.57 3.41 10.49
C ARG A 49 13.36 4.70 10.17
N LEU A 50 13.57 4.99 8.88
CA LEU A 50 14.20 6.25 8.48
C LEU A 50 13.33 7.47 8.82
N ILE A 51 12.01 7.37 8.65
CA ILE A 51 11.08 8.41 9.09
C ILE A 51 11.26 8.68 10.58
N GLU A 52 11.29 7.65 11.42
CA GLU A 52 11.50 7.82 12.87
C GLU A 52 12.85 8.48 13.20
N LEU A 53 13.93 8.06 12.54
CA LEU A 53 15.26 8.60 12.77
C LEU A 53 15.38 10.08 12.38
N PHE A 54 14.76 10.49 11.29
CA PHE A 54 14.89 11.86 10.78
C PHE A 54 13.87 12.82 11.38
N SER A 55 12.67 12.33 11.74
CA SER A 55 11.61 13.19 12.30
C SER A 55 11.64 13.27 13.82
N GLY A 56 12.22 12.27 14.49
CA GLY A 56 12.12 12.10 15.94
C GLY A 56 10.73 11.66 16.43
N MET A 57 9.82 11.31 15.51
CA MET A 57 8.46 10.86 15.77
C MET A 57 8.35 9.37 15.45
N THR A 58 7.38 8.68 16.02
CA THR A 58 7.00 7.35 15.50
C THR A 58 6.42 7.48 14.10
N THR A 59 6.50 6.43 13.30
CA THR A 59 5.88 6.42 11.96
C THR A 59 4.38 6.72 12.04
N ALA A 60 3.69 6.22 13.08
CA ALA A 60 2.27 6.50 13.29
C ALA A 60 2.00 7.99 13.51
N GLU A 61 2.74 8.64 14.41
CA GLU A 61 2.61 10.08 14.68
C GLU A 61 2.95 10.92 13.44
N PHE A 62 4.02 10.56 12.73
CA PHE A 62 4.42 11.27 11.52
C PHE A 62 3.33 11.20 10.44
N LEU A 63 2.79 10.01 10.16
CA LEU A 63 1.72 9.85 9.17
C LEU A 63 0.44 10.57 9.61
N GLN A 64 0.08 10.49 10.90
CA GLN A 64 -1.08 11.18 11.44
C GLN A 64 -0.98 12.69 11.18
N GLN A 65 0.12 13.31 11.57
CA GLN A 65 0.27 14.78 11.51
C GLN A 65 0.56 15.30 10.09
N ARG A 66 1.28 14.51 9.28
CA ARG A 66 1.77 14.99 7.98
C ARG A 66 0.94 14.55 6.79
N LEU A 67 0.09 13.53 6.98
CA LEU A 67 -0.70 12.96 5.90
C LEU A 67 -2.18 12.84 6.28
N PHE A 68 -2.52 12.11 7.36
CA PHE A 68 -3.92 11.76 7.64
C PHE A 68 -4.73 12.98 8.05
N GLU A 69 -4.26 13.79 8.99
CA GLU A 69 -4.95 15.02 9.42
C GLU A 69 -5.14 16.02 8.27
N PRO A 70 -4.10 16.38 7.49
CA PRO A 70 -4.27 17.30 6.36
C PRO A 70 -5.21 16.79 5.27
N LEU A 71 -5.32 15.47 5.09
CA LEU A 71 -6.22 14.86 4.10
C LEU A 71 -7.61 14.54 4.65
N GLY A 72 -7.85 14.73 5.96
CA GLY A 72 -9.11 14.37 6.62
C GLY A 72 -9.37 12.87 6.71
N MET A 73 -8.31 12.04 6.78
CA MET A 73 -8.37 10.58 6.87
C MET A 73 -8.57 10.15 8.32
N GLU A 74 -9.77 10.38 8.87
CA GLU A 74 -10.08 10.20 10.30
C GLU A 74 -10.21 8.74 10.76
N ASP A 75 -10.37 7.83 9.81
CA ASP A 75 -10.54 6.38 10.05
C ASP A 75 -9.29 5.59 9.64
N THR A 76 -8.16 6.27 9.44
CA THR A 76 -6.90 5.63 9.04
C THR A 76 -5.87 5.67 10.17
N GLY A 77 -5.30 4.50 10.51
CA GLY A 77 -4.28 4.39 11.55
C GLY A 77 -3.87 2.96 11.84
N TYR A 78 -2.85 2.80 12.68
CA TYR A 78 -2.35 1.48 13.09
C TYR A 78 -3.17 0.85 14.23
N ASN A 79 -3.95 1.65 14.95
CA ASN A 79 -4.83 1.21 16.00
C ASN A 79 -6.22 1.81 15.77
N VAL A 80 -7.25 1.01 15.98
CA VAL A 80 -8.64 1.44 15.84
C VAL A 80 -9.19 1.83 17.21
N PRO A 81 -9.73 3.05 17.38
CA PRO A 81 -10.40 3.44 18.63
C PRO A 81 -11.56 2.49 18.96
N GLU A 82 -11.74 2.17 20.24
CA GLU A 82 -12.76 1.20 20.70
C GLU A 82 -14.18 1.52 20.18
N ALA A 83 -14.52 2.80 20.13
CA ALA A 83 -15.81 3.29 19.62
C ALA A 83 -16.04 2.99 18.12
N LYS A 84 -15.03 2.53 17.39
CA LYS A 84 -15.09 2.20 15.96
C LYS A 84 -14.88 0.71 15.67
N HIS A 85 -14.74 -0.14 16.69
CA HIS A 85 -14.44 -1.57 16.52
C HIS A 85 -15.56 -2.32 15.79
N ASP A 86 -16.81 -1.94 15.97
CA ASP A 86 -17.97 -2.51 15.30
C ASP A 86 -18.01 -2.23 13.78
N ARG A 87 -17.23 -1.26 13.31
CA ARG A 87 -17.10 -0.91 11.90
C ARG A 87 -16.01 -1.72 11.19
N VAL A 88 -15.17 -2.44 11.93
CA VAL A 88 -14.07 -3.19 11.33
C VAL A 88 -14.57 -4.47 10.70
N VAL A 89 -14.34 -4.62 9.42
CA VAL A 89 -14.72 -5.81 8.65
C VAL A 89 -13.82 -6.98 9.05
N SER A 90 -14.43 -8.12 9.39
CA SER A 90 -13.70 -9.34 9.71
C SER A 90 -13.00 -9.92 8.48
N VAL A 91 -11.83 -10.50 8.68
CA VAL A 91 -11.12 -11.24 7.65
C VAL A 91 -11.82 -12.58 7.39
N HIS A 92 -12.04 -12.89 6.12
CA HIS A 92 -12.65 -14.15 5.66
C HIS A 92 -11.65 -14.99 4.87
N THR A 93 -11.95 -16.26 4.76
CA THR A 93 -11.26 -17.24 3.92
C THR A 93 -12.27 -18.08 3.15
N PHE A 94 -11.81 -18.90 2.21
CA PHE A 94 -12.67 -19.85 1.52
C PHE A 94 -12.63 -21.21 2.24
N GLY A 95 -13.81 -21.79 2.46
CA GLY A 95 -13.98 -23.16 2.90
C GLY A 95 -13.73 -24.18 1.78
N GLU A 96 -13.74 -25.46 2.13
CA GLU A 96 -13.57 -26.57 1.16
C GLU A 96 -14.67 -26.59 0.08
N ASP A 97 -15.86 -26.10 0.40
CA ASP A 97 -17.00 -25.95 -0.49
C ASP A 97 -16.93 -24.68 -1.37
N GLY A 98 -15.90 -23.85 -1.20
CA GLY A 98 -15.74 -22.56 -1.86
C GLY A 98 -16.57 -21.43 -1.27
N GLY A 99 -17.33 -21.68 -0.21
CA GLY A 99 -18.08 -20.66 0.54
C GLY A 99 -17.15 -19.78 1.39
N LEU A 100 -17.58 -18.54 1.69
CA LEU A 100 -16.85 -17.66 2.60
C LEU A 100 -17.09 -18.07 4.04
N MET A 101 -16.00 -18.17 4.81
CA MET A 101 -16.03 -18.44 6.24
C MET A 101 -15.13 -17.47 6.98
N LEU A 102 -15.40 -17.23 8.26
CA LEU A 102 -14.57 -16.37 9.10
C LEU A 102 -13.14 -16.95 9.20
N ASN A 103 -12.15 -16.12 8.93
CA ASN A 103 -10.75 -16.51 9.16
C ASN A 103 -10.48 -16.52 10.68
N PRO A 104 -9.92 -17.61 11.25
CA PRO A 104 -9.59 -17.63 12.66
C PRO A 104 -8.52 -16.62 13.08
N GLN A 105 -7.72 -16.13 12.13
CA GLN A 105 -6.70 -15.12 12.37
C GLN A 105 -7.26 -13.74 11.98
N GLN A 106 -7.61 -12.95 12.99
CA GLN A 106 -8.00 -11.56 12.86
C GLN A 106 -6.84 -10.65 13.25
N ALA A 107 -6.75 -9.47 12.61
CA ALA A 107 -5.76 -8.47 12.99
C ALA A 107 -6.11 -7.87 14.37
N PRO A 108 -5.12 -7.67 15.26
CA PRO A 108 -5.36 -6.96 16.51
C PRO A 108 -5.74 -5.50 16.23
N LEU A 109 -6.85 -5.05 16.82
CA LEU A 109 -7.37 -3.70 16.59
C LEU A 109 -6.64 -2.64 17.42
N THR A 110 -6.02 -3.03 18.52
CA THR A 110 -5.33 -2.15 19.46
C THR A 110 -4.02 -2.75 19.93
N GLY A 111 -3.19 -1.95 20.58
CA GLY A 111 -1.91 -2.40 21.13
C GLY A 111 -0.82 -2.65 20.07
N ASN A 112 -1.04 -2.21 18.83
CA ASN A 112 -0.03 -2.28 17.79
C ASN A 112 1.06 -1.23 18.04
N THR A 113 2.30 -1.67 18.11
CA THR A 113 3.47 -0.81 18.38
C THR A 113 4.51 -0.86 17.25
N VAL A 114 4.39 -1.80 16.32
CA VAL A 114 5.27 -1.90 15.15
C VAL A 114 4.62 -1.20 13.96
N PHE A 115 5.00 0.06 13.75
CA PHE A 115 4.42 0.92 12.71
C PHE A 115 5.19 0.78 11.40
N GLY A 116 4.95 -0.32 10.68
CA GLY A 116 5.68 -0.63 9.45
C GLY A 116 4.99 -0.08 8.19
N GLY A 117 5.77 0.38 7.22
CA GLY A 117 5.26 0.89 5.94
C GLY A 117 4.70 -0.17 4.98
N GLY A 118 4.93 -1.45 5.28
CA GLY A 118 4.45 -2.55 4.43
C GLY A 118 3.10 -3.14 4.86
N ASN A 119 2.67 -2.90 6.10
CA ASN A 119 1.43 -3.46 6.66
C ASN A 119 1.03 -2.79 7.97
N GLY A 120 -0.20 -3.08 8.43
CA GLY A 120 -0.68 -2.72 9.77
C GLY A 120 -1.66 -1.56 9.82
N LEU A 121 -1.82 -0.78 8.77
CA LEU A 121 -2.83 0.28 8.71
C LEU A 121 -4.23 -0.30 8.50
N PHE A 122 -5.18 0.21 9.28
CA PHE A 122 -6.60 0.15 9.00
C PHE A 122 -7.00 1.43 8.26
N SER A 123 -7.98 1.34 7.39
CA SER A 123 -8.49 2.49 6.63
C SER A 123 -9.91 2.22 6.14
N THR A 124 -10.55 3.22 5.56
CA THR A 124 -11.80 3.12 4.82
C THR A 124 -11.60 3.43 3.35
N ALA A 125 -12.59 3.12 2.51
CA ALA A 125 -12.54 3.47 1.10
C ALA A 125 -12.50 5.00 0.90
N ASP A 126 -13.25 5.74 1.71
CA ASP A 126 -13.29 7.21 1.63
C ASP A 126 -11.95 7.83 2.00
N ASP A 127 -11.33 7.40 3.10
CA ASP A 127 -10.01 7.86 3.51
C ASP A 127 -8.94 7.54 2.44
N TYR A 128 -8.99 6.31 1.90
CA TYR A 128 -8.03 5.93 0.88
C TYR A 128 -8.26 6.67 -0.44
N LEU A 129 -9.51 7.05 -0.78
CA LEU A 129 -9.80 7.95 -1.90
C LEU A 129 -9.25 9.36 -1.64
N ALA A 130 -9.30 9.86 -0.41
CA ALA A 130 -8.67 11.14 -0.05
C ALA A 130 -7.15 11.10 -0.32
N PHE A 131 -6.49 9.99 0.05
CA PHE A 131 -5.09 9.76 -0.31
C PHE A 131 -4.87 9.72 -1.83
N CYS A 132 -5.72 9.01 -2.58
CA CYS A 132 -5.61 8.95 -4.04
C CYS A 132 -5.79 10.35 -4.69
N ARG A 133 -6.71 11.14 -4.17
CA ARG A 133 -6.95 12.51 -4.66
C ARG A 133 -5.74 13.42 -4.51
N LEU A 134 -4.89 13.22 -3.51
CA LEU A 134 -3.65 13.97 -3.38
C LEU A 134 -2.81 13.91 -4.67
N PHE A 135 -2.83 12.78 -5.38
CA PHE A 135 -2.12 12.62 -6.66
C PHE A 135 -2.86 13.27 -7.83
N LEU A 136 -4.18 13.25 -7.85
CA LEU A 136 -4.99 13.95 -8.86
C LEU A 136 -4.88 15.47 -8.69
N ASP A 137 -4.86 15.95 -7.46
CA ASP A 137 -4.78 17.36 -7.08
C ASP A 137 -3.31 17.87 -7.00
N ASN A 138 -2.37 17.19 -7.66
CA ASN A 138 -0.95 17.58 -7.76
C ASN A 138 -0.27 17.83 -6.41
N GLY A 139 -0.62 17.05 -5.39
CA GLY A 139 -0.03 17.11 -4.05
C GLY A 139 -0.67 18.11 -3.12
N GLN A 140 -1.83 18.68 -3.46
CA GLN A 140 -2.57 19.62 -2.65
C GLN A 140 -3.64 18.90 -1.79
N ALA A 141 -3.72 19.26 -0.54
CA ALA A 141 -4.78 18.81 0.38
C ALA A 141 -6.09 19.60 0.14
N PRO A 142 -7.25 19.10 0.64
CA PRO A 142 -8.54 19.76 0.44
C PRO A 142 -8.63 21.19 0.97
N ASP A 143 -7.86 21.54 1.98
CA ASP A 143 -7.78 22.90 2.55
C ASP A 143 -6.89 23.86 1.75
N GLY A 144 -6.24 23.38 0.70
CA GLY A 144 -5.31 24.12 -0.15
C GLY A 144 -3.85 24.02 0.28
N GLN A 145 -3.52 23.33 1.38
CA GLN A 145 -2.14 23.11 1.79
C GLN A 145 -1.41 22.23 0.76
N GLN A 146 -0.24 22.65 0.33
CA GLN A 146 0.64 21.86 -0.53
C GLN A 146 1.46 20.87 0.32
N LEU A 147 1.08 19.58 0.31
CA LEU A 147 1.79 18.52 1.03
C LEU A 147 3.01 18.01 0.26
N LEU A 148 2.86 17.85 -1.05
CA LEU A 148 3.93 17.44 -1.96
C LEU A 148 3.96 18.39 -3.17
N SER A 149 5.14 18.72 -3.67
CA SER A 149 5.20 19.53 -4.91
C SER A 149 4.65 18.75 -6.11
N PRO A 150 4.08 19.41 -7.13
CA PRO A 150 3.67 18.74 -8.37
C PRO A 150 4.80 17.91 -8.99
N LYS A 151 6.04 18.41 -8.91
CA LYS A 151 7.22 17.69 -9.42
C LYS A 151 7.56 16.44 -8.60
N THR A 152 7.26 16.44 -7.31
CA THR A 152 7.37 15.24 -6.47
C THR A 152 6.35 14.19 -6.89
N ILE A 153 5.10 14.60 -7.13
CA ILE A 153 4.03 13.71 -7.62
C ILE A 153 4.41 13.10 -8.99
N GLU A 154 4.93 13.90 -9.92
CA GLU A 154 5.44 13.39 -11.19
C GLU A 154 6.56 12.36 -10.97
N LEU A 155 7.56 12.73 -10.17
CA LEU A 155 8.69 11.85 -9.85
C LEU A 155 8.24 10.53 -9.23
N MET A 156 7.25 10.54 -8.35
CA MET A 156 6.71 9.32 -7.73
C MET A 156 6.08 8.37 -8.76
N GLY A 157 5.54 8.91 -9.83
CA GLY A 157 4.91 8.17 -10.93
C GLY A 157 5.86 7.69 -12.03
N GLU A 158 7.14 8.08 -12.01
CA GLU A 158 8.12 7.64 -13.00
C GLU A 158 8.56 6.18 -12.74
N ASN A 159 8.93 5.48 -13.81
CA ASN A 159 9.52 4.14 -13.69
C ASN A 159 10.98 4.23 -13.25
N HIS A 160 11.27 3.95 -11.99
CA HIS A 160 12.62 4.01 -11.43
C HIS A 160 13.44 2.73 -11.55
N VAL A 161 12.84 1.65 -12.03
CA VAL A 161 13.46 0.33 -12.05
C VAL A 161 13.71 -0.23 -13.46
N GLY A 162 13.39 0.56 -14.50
CA GLY A 162 13.51 0.09 -15.88
C GLY A 162 12.73 -1.20 -16.11
N ASP A 163 13.40 -2.20 -16.67
CA ASP A 163 12.80 -3.51 -16.98
C ASP A 163 12.86 -4.50 -15.80
N LEU A 164 13.46 -4.12 -14.67
CA LEU A 164 13.65 -5.03 -13.52
C LEU A 164 12.35 -5.50 -12.88
N TYR A 165 11.24 -4.73 -13.03
CA TYR A 165 9.95 -5.14 -12.50
C TYR A 165 9.39 -6.40 -13.18
N GLY A 166 9.81 -6.68 -14.42
CA GLY A 166 9.54 -7.93 -15.12
C GLY A 166 8.08 -8.18 -15.52
N SER A 167 7.24 -7.14 -15.59
CA SER A 167 5.84 -7.23 -15.97
C SER A 167 5.58 -6.41 -17.24
N ALA A 168 5.08 -7.07 -18.29
CA ALA A 168 4.88 -6.43 -19.59
C ALA A 168 4.04 -5.14 -19.49
N GLY A 169 4.57 -4.04 -20.04
CA GLY A 169 3.94 -2.73 -20.06
C GLY A 169 3.86 -2.04 -18.70
N ARG A 170 4.60 -2.50 -17.71
CA ARG A 170 4.58 -1.96 -16.35
C ARG A 170 5.98 -1.78 -15.80
N GLY A 171 6.13 -0.73 -15.00
CA GLY A 171 7.30 -0.44 -14.19
C GLY A 171 6.93 -0.24 -12.73
N PHE A 172 7.88 0.30 -11.96
CA PHE A 172 7.67 0.60 -10.55
C PHE A 172 8.23 1.98 -10.21
N GLY A 173 7.38 2.81 -9.63
CA GLY A 173 7.70 4.15 -9.16
C GLY A 173 8.10 4.17 -7.68
N LEU A 174 7.90 5.30 -7.01
CA LEU A 174 8.14 5.41 -5.57
C LEU A 174 6.90 4.93 -4.79
N GLY A 175 6.78 3.60 -4.66
CA GLY A 175 5.68 2.94 -3.95
C GLY A 175 4.49 2.51 -4.82
N PHE A 176 4.54 2.69 -6.13
CA PHE A 176 3.46 2.37 -7.06
C PHE A 176 3.95 1.51 -8.22
N ARG A 177 3.12 0.58 -8.65
CA ARG A 177 3.20 0.02 -10.00
C ARG A 177 2.69 1.07 -10.99
N VAL A 178 3.43 1.27 -12.07
CA VAL A 178 3.13 2.28 -13.09
C VAL A 178 2.90 1.60 -14.44
N ILE A 179 1.91 2.02 -15.22
CA ILE A 179 1.75 1.60 -16.61
C ILE A 179 2.73 2.41 -17.46
N THR A 180 3.65 1.72 -18.14
CA THR A 180 4.67 2.31 -19.02
C THR A 180 4.35 2.14 -20.50
N ASN A 181 3.61 1.08 -20.85
CA ASN A 181 3.13 0.81 -22.20
C ASN A 181 1.76 0.11 -22.12
N LEU A 182 0.70 0.79 -22.51
CA LEU A 182 -0.66 0.29 -22.39
C LEU A 182 -0.90 -0.97 -23.25
N ALA A 183 -0.39 -1.01 -24.48
CA ALA A 183 -0.61 -2.13 -25.39
C ALA A 183 -0.06 -3.44 -24.82
N ASP A 184 1.08 -3.39 -24.15
CA ASP A 184 1.70 -4.58 -23.56
C ASP A 184 0.96 -5.07 -22.31
N THR A 185 0.22 -4.18 -21.60
CA THR A 185 -0.58 -4.59 -20.42
C THR A 185 -1.78 -5.46 -20.79
N LYS A 186 -2.31 -5.32 -22.00
CA LYS A 186 -3.56 -5.93 -22.47
C LYS A 186 -4.76 -5.62 -21.56
N ALA A 187 -4.77 -4.45 -20.95
CA ALA A 187 -5.79 -3.97 -20.02
C ALA A 187 -6.25 -2.56 -20.40
N LEU A 188 -7.37 -2.13 -19.89
CA LEU A 188 -7.81 -0.73 -19.96
C LEU A 188 -7.03 0.12 -18.94
N GLY A 189 -6.84 1.39 -19.27
CA GLY A 189 -6.11 2.36 -18.45
C GLY A 189 -5.34 3.35 -19.29
N SER A 190 -4.50 4.16 -18.65
CA SER A 190 -3.63 5.14 -19.30
C SER A 190 -2.16 4.89 -18.94
N VAL A 191 -1.25 5.32 -19.82
CA VAL A 191 0.18 5.38 -19.47
C VAL A 191 0.35 6.36 -18.30
N GLY A 192 1.15 5.97 -17.30
CA GLY A 192 1.28 6.74 -16.06
C GLY A 192 0.27 6.40 -14.97
N GLN A 193 -0.71 5.51 -15.22
CA GLN A 193 -1.61 5.04 -14.17
C GLN A 193 -0.81 4.40 -13.04
N LEU A 194 -1.09 4.84 -11.79
CA LEU A 194 -0.50 4.32 -10.56
C LEU A 194 -1.44 3.29 -9.94
N SER A 195 -0.92 2.21 -9.37
CA SER A 195 -1.75 1.20 -8.69
C SER A 195 -0.95 0.35 -7.72
N TRP A 196 -1.64 -0.26 -6.76
CA TRP A 196 -1.11 -1.37 -5.97
C TRP A 196 -2.24 -2.21 -5.37
N SER A 197 -1.87 -3.29 -4.68
CA SER A 197 -2.81 -4.20 -4.02
C SER A 197 -2.33 -4.56 -2.62
N GLY A 198 -3.26 -4.97 -1.75
CA GLY A 198 -2.99 -5.44 -0.40
C GLY A 198 -3.19 -6.95 -0.24
N ALA A 199 -2.61 -7.50 0.82
CA ALA A 199 -2.65 -8.94 1.12
C ALA A 199 -4.08 -9.49 1.31
N PHE A 200 -5.03 -8.66 1.69
CA PHE A 200 -6.45 -9.02 1.86
C PHE A 200 -7.30 -8.71 0.63
N GLN A 201 -6.67 -8.65 -0.56
CA GLN A 201 -7.29 -8.40 -1.86
C GLN A 201 -7.86 -6.99 -2.02
N THR A 202 -7.41 -6.04 -1.21
CA THR A 202 -7.63 -4.62 -1.48
C THR A 202 -6.88 -4.22 -2.75
N PHE A 203 -7.45 -3.26 -3.48
CA PHE A 203 -6.83 -2.75 -4.70
C PHE A 203 -7.21 -1.29 -4.91
N TYR A 204 -6.29 -0.51 -5.49
CA TYR A 204 -6.59 0.85 -5.93
C TYR A 204 -5.80 1.17 -7.21
N PHE A 205 -6.32 2.14 -7.94
CA PHE A 205 -5.57 2.80 -9.00
C PHE A 205 -5.88 4.30 -9.04
N ILE A 206 -4.93 5.05 -9.57
CA ILE A 206 -5.00 6.49 -9.78
C ILE A 206 -4.60 6.75 -11.23
N ASP A 207 -5.48 7.33 -12.00
CA ASP A 207 -5.26 7.69 -13.40
C ASP A 207 -5.38 9.20 -13.54
N ARG A 208 -4.22 9.85 -13.68
CA ARG A 208 -4.15 11.31 -13.78
C ARG A 208 -4.59 11.82 -15.15
N GLU A 209 -4.48 11.00 -16.20
CA GLU A 209 -4.93 11.34 -17.55
C GLU A 209 -6.46 11.43 -17.58
N GLU A 210 -7.15 10.48 -16.95
CA GLU A 210 -8.61 10.43 -16.88
C GLU A 210 -9.16 11.21 -15.67
N ASN A 211 -8.30 11.83 -14.85
CA ASN A 211 -8.67 12.44 -13.56
C ASN A 211 -9.54 11.51 -12.69
N LEU A 212 -9.12 10.25 -12.60
CA LEU A 212 -9.90 9.16 -12.03
C LEU A 212 -9.10 8.41 -10.97
N ALA A 213 -9.73 8.13 -9.84
CA ALA A 213 -9.22 7.17 -8.85
C ALA A 213 -10.33 6.20 -8.46
N ALA A 214 -9.93 4.96 -8.17
CA ALA A 214 -10.86 3.95 -7.69
C ALA A 214 -10.20 3.06 -6.64
N VAL A 215 -10.98 2.71 -5.61
CA VAL A 215 -10.56 1.91 -4.46
C VAL A 215 -11.49 0.74 -4.27
N LEU A 216 -10.94 -0.43 -4.06
CA LEU A 216 -11.66 -1.65 -3.70
C LEU A 216 -11.16 -2.14 -2.35
N MET A 217 -12.04 -2.21 -1.36
CA MET A 217 -11.76 -2.73 -0.04
C MET A 217 -12.42 -4.09 0.14
N THR A 218 -11.61 -5.12 0.33
CA THR A 218 -12.04 -6.46 0.72
C THR A 218 -11.18 -6.97 1.86
N GLN A 219 -11.65 -8.02 2.57
CA GLN A 219 -10.92 -8.63 3.66
C GLN A 219 -10.94 -10.16 3.50
N ILE A 220 -10.25 -10.63 2.46
CA ILE A 220 -10.20 -12.05 2.09
C ILE A 220 -8.74 -12.53 2.03
N ASN A 221 -8.43 -13.61 2.71
CA ASN A 221 -7.16 -14.32 2.71
C ASN A 221 -7.40 -15.81 2.39
N PRO A 222 -6.61 -16.50 1.54
CA PRO A 222 -5.37 -16.00 0.92
C PRO A 222 -5.56 -14.99 -0.20
N TYR A 223 -4.50 -14.28 -0.52
CA TYR A 223 -4.47 -13.29 -1.61
C TYR A 223 -4.84 -13.92 -2.96
N SER A 224 -5.66 -13.20 -3.72
CA SER A 224 -5.95 -13.44 -5.13
C SER A 224 -5.99 -12.11 -5.87
N SER A 225 -5.44 -12.08 -7.07
CA SER A 225 -5.50 -10.90 -7.92
C SER A 225 -6.84 -10.76 -8.68
N PHE A 226 -7.78 -11.67 -8.49
CA PHE A 226 -9.01 -11.73 -9.28
C PHE A 226 -9.80 -10.43 -9.27
N TYR A 227 -10.17 -9.92 -8.09
CA TYR A 227 -10.96 -8.70 -7.98
C TYR A 227 -10.19 -7.47 -8.45
N GLY A 228 -8.92 -7.33 -8.03
CA GLY A 228 -8.05 -6.23 -8.47
C GLY A 228 -7.78 -6.21 -9.97
N SER A 229 -7.77 -7.37 -10.64
CA SER A 229 -7.61 -7.45 -12.10
C SER A 229 -8.90 -7.09 -12.86
N LYS A 230 -10.08 -7.29 -12.25
CA LYS A 230 -11.38 -7.01 -12.87
C LYS A 230 -11.87 -5.59 -12.65
N MET A 231 -11.53 -5.00 -11.49
CA MET A 231 -11.99 -3.67 -11.12
C MET A 231 -11.67 -2.59 -12.17
N PRO A 232 -10.43 -2.44 -12.69
CA PRO A 232 -10.15 -1.46 -13.73
C PRO A 232 -11.05 -1.63 -14.95
N GLN A 233 -11.27 -2.88 -15.39
CA GLN A 233 -12.12 -3.16 -16.53
C GLN A 233 -13.54 -2.62 -16.35
N PHE A 234 -14.16 -2.85 -15.18
CA PHE A 234 -15.52 -2.36 -14.91
C PHE A 234 -15.56 -0.84 -14.79
N VAL A 235 -14.57 -0.23 -14.14
CA VAL A 235 -14.50 1.23 -13.97
C VAL A 235 -14.32 1.93 -15.30
N TYR A 236 -13.34 1.52 -16.12
CA TYR A 236 -13.08 2.15 -17.42
C TYR A 236 -14.22 1.93 -18.43
N GLN A 237 -14.92 0.79 -18.38
CA GLN A 237 -16.11 0.58 -19.23
C GLN A 237 -17.28 1.50 -18.88
N ALA A 238 -17.30 2.13 -17.72
CA ALA A 238 -18.33 3.08 -17.33
C ALA A 238 -18.04 4.53 -17.80
N ILE A 239 -16.84 4.79 -18.32
CA ILE A 239 -16.51 6.09 -18.92
C ILE A 239 -17.16 6.14 -20.32
N VAL A 240 -18.00 7.14 -20.54
CA VAL A 240 -18.77 7.29 -21.78
C VAL A 240 -18.48 8.58 -22.56
N GLU A 241 -17.78 9.54 -21.93
CA GLU A 241 -17.35 10.82 -22.52
C GLU A 241 -15.97 11.22 -21.97
#